data_b07c29830149e8c6dae54cff99758f81
#
_entry.id   b07c29830149e8c6dae54cff99758f81
#
_cell.length_a   1.000
_cell.length_b   1.000
_cell.length_c   1.000
_cell.angle_alpha   90.00
_cell.angle_beta   90.00
_cell.angle_gamma   90.00
#
_symmetry.space_group_name_H-M   'P 1'
#
loop_
_entity.id
_entity.type
_entity.pdbx_description
1 polymer ?
#
loop_
_entity_poly.entity_id
_entity_poly.type
_entity_poly.pdbx_seq_one_letter_code
_entity_poly.pdbx_strand_id
1 'polypeptide(L)'
;DNVVAVTQTSPFYTLTASTRFQLNTFIETTERLPEIALDIKRHGLFGGPIFYEGETSAGQLRLDFPAGSINEDYSAFRIDSFHQLTYPNTYFGWLALVPRVGFRETYYSETQILSPTLFPNPPDPLAPEFPLPSPETGVPNPTTGAAFRSIFNAGLEGSFKLSREWNQVQNRALGLDGLRHVIQPFANFSYVSSPNIDPTTILQFDRVQPSTKLNPIDFPQY
;
A
#
# COMPACT_ATOMS: atom_id res chain seq x y z
N ASP A 1 -19.78 10.06 -3.75
CA ASP A 1 -19.72 8.59 -3.65
C ASP A 1 -20.77 8.10 -2.66
N ASN A 2 -21.49 7.04 -3.02
CA ASN A 2 -22.40 6.36 -2.14
C ASN A 2 -21.77 5.05 -1.70
N VAL A 3 -21.73 4.81 -0.39
CA VAL A 3 -21.13 3.61 0.17
C VAL A 3 -22.13 2.97 1.11
N VAL A 4 -22.35 1.67 0.93
CA VAL A 4 -23.06 0.83 1.88
C VAL A 4 -22.09 -0.22 2.37
N ALA A 5 -21.93 -0.36 3.67
CA ALA A 5 -21.00 -1.30 4.26
C ALA A 5 -21.61 -2.00 5.49
N VAL A 6 -21.25 -3.27 5.65
CA VAL A 6 -21.52 -4.07 6.84
C VAL A 6 -20.18 -4.58 7.36
N THR A 7 -19.89 -4.30 8.62
CA THR A 7 -18.61 -4.66 9.24
C THR A 7 -18.84 -5.52 10.48
N GLN A 8 -18.14 -6.65 10.53
CA GLN A 8 -18.03 -7.50 11.71
C GLN A 8 -16.64 -7.37 12.30
N THR A 9 -16.55 -6.98 13.55
CA THR A 9 -15.27 -6.81 14.26
C THR A 9 -15.10 -7.87 15.34
N SER A 10 -13.93 -8.51 15.35
CA SER A 10 -13.47 -9.47 16.35
C SER A 10 -12.15 -8.98 16.96
N PRO A 11 -11.70 -9.51 18.11
CA PRO A 11 -10.37 -9.22 18.63
C PRO A 11 -9.23 -9.56 17.64
N PHE A 12 -9.42 -10.55 16.77
CA PHE A 12 -8.38 -11.05 15.86
C PHE A 12 -8.56 -10.59 14.41
N TYR A 13 -9.76 -10.21 14.01
CA TYR A 13 -10.03 -9.81 12.62
C TYR A 13 -11.15 -8.78 12.52
N THR A 14 -11.19 -8.12 11.38
CA THR A 14 -12.31 -7.30 10.92
C THR A 14 -12.71 -7.78 9.53
N LEU A 15 -13.97 -8.15 9.37
CA LEU A 15 -14.56 -8.52 8.07
C LEU A 15 -15.52 -7.41 7.63
N THR A 16 -15.31 -6.87 6.46
CA THR A 16 -16.15 -5.83 5.87
C THR A 16 -16.67 -6.28 4.52
N ALA A 17 -17.97 -6.22 4.34
CA ALA A 17 -18.61 -6.32 3.03
C ALA A 17 -19.16 -4.94 2.66
N SER A 18 -18.74 -4.41 1.53
CA SER A 18 -19.12 -3.07 1.11
C SER A 18 -19.43 -3.01 -0.38
N THR A 19 -20.21 -2.02 -0.74
CA THR A 19 -20.40 -1.63 -2.13
C THR A 19 -20.25 -0.11 -2.22
N ARG A 20 -19.50 0.34 -3.22
CA ARG A 20 -19.32 1.75 -3.57
C ARG A 20 -19.80 1.96 -4.99
N PHE A 21 -20.74 2.84 -5.16
CA PHE A 21 -21.33 3.13 -6.46
C PHE A 21 -21.57 4.62 -6.62
N GLN A 22 -21.65 5.05 -7.87
CA GLN A 22 -21.91 6.43 -8.25
C GLN A 22 -23.35 6.56 -8.78
N LEU A 23 -24.03 7.65 -8.42
CA LEU A 23 -25.37 7.96 -8.92
C LEU A 23 -25.38 8.87 -10.14
N ASN A 24 -24.23 9.44 -10.47
CA ASN A 24 -24.09 10.35 -11.62
C ASN A 24 -22.73 10.14 -12.31
N THR A 25 -22.64 10.50 -13.57
CA THR A 25 -21.48 10.29 -14.44
C THR A 25 -20.74 11.61 -14.73
N PHE A 26 -20.66 12.53 -13.74
CA PHE A 26 -20.00 13.82 -13.95
C PHE A 26 -18.48 13.76 -13.74
N ILE A 27 -18.00 12.79 -12.97
CA ILE A 27 -16.57 12.65 -12.65
C ILE A 27 -16.14 11.20 -12.82
N GLU A 28 -14.88 11.01 -13.15
CA GLU A 28 -14.24 9.69 -13.16
C GLU A 28 -14.24 9.10 -11.74
N THR A 29 -14.72 7.88 -11.60
CA THR A 29 -14.81 7.20 -10.31
C THR A 29 -14.61 5.71 -10.45
N THR A 30 -13.86 5.14 -9.51
CA THR A 30 -13.76 3.68 -9.35
C THR A 30 -14.88 3.18 -8.44
N GLU A 31 -15.78 2.40 -9.01
CA GLU A 31 -16.81 1.68 -8.28
C GLU A 31 -16.26 0.34 -7.75
N ARG A 32 -16.81 -0.12 -6.63
CA ARG A 32 -16.49 -1.43 -6.03
C ARG A 32 -17.80 -2.19 -5.79
N LEU A 33 -18.05 -3.21 -6.61
CA LEU A 33 -19.38 -3.80 -6.77
C LEU A 33 -19.39 -5.34 -6.76
N PRO A 34 -19.61 -6.00 -5.65
CA PRO A 34 -19.29 -5.68 -4.27
C PRO A 34 -17.81 -5.92 -3.94
N GLU A 35 -17.36 -5.50 -2.77
CA GLU A 35 -16.04 -5.82 -2.22
C GLU A 35 -16.20 -6.47 -0.84
N ILE A 36 -15.42 -7.53 -0.60
CA ILE A 36 -15.26 -8.17 0.72
C ILE A 36 -13.81 -7.99 1.13
N ALA A 37 -13.59 -7.46 2.32
CA ALA A 37 -12.26 -7.26 2.89
C ALA A 37 -12.16 -7.93 4.26
N LEU A 38 -11.10 -8.69 4.45
CA LEU A 38 -10.71 -9.32 5.71
C LEU A 38 -9.39 -8.71 6.16
N ASP A 39 -9.41 -8.05 7.30
CA ASP A 39 -8.23 -7.52 7.99
C ASP A 39 -7.94 -8.39 9.21
N ILE A 40 -6.80 -9.07 9.19
CA ILE A 40 -6.31 -9.89 10.30
C ILE A 40 -5.37 -9.04 11.15
N LYS A 41 -5.84 -8.67 12.33
CA LYS A 41 -5.12 -7.84 13.26
C LYS A 41 -3.85 -8.54 13.76
N ARG A 42 -2.81 -7.76 13.95
CA ARG A 42 -1.54 -8.28 14.47
C ARG A 42 -1.74 -9.07 15.76
N HIS A 43 -1.39 -10.35 15.73
CA HIS A 43 -1.46 -11.24 16.87
C HIS A 43 -0.27 -12.19 16.93
N GLY A 44 0.05 -12.68 18.14
CA GLY A 44 1.14 -13.63 18.34
C GLY A 44 0.80 -15.02 17.84
N LEU A 45 1.70 -15.65 17.11
CA LEU A 45 1.57 -17.03 16.65
C LEU A 45 2.17 -17.99 17.69
N PHE A 46 1.46 -19.10 17.93
CA PHE A 46 1.92 -20.22 18.76
C PHE A 46 2.35 -19.84 20.18
N GLY A 47 1.86 -18.70 20.70
CA GLY A 47 2.29 -18.21 22.02
C GLY A 47 3.76 -17.73 22.08
N GLY A 48 4.43 -17.62 20.93
CA GLY A 48 5.81 -17.19 20.79
C GLY A 48 5.94 -15.71 20.42
N PRO A 49 7.17 -15.25 20.19
CA PRO A 49 7.46 -13.85 19.86
C PRO A 49 7.22 -13.49 18.37
N ILE A 50 6.68 -14.41 17.59
CA ILE A 50 6.34 -14.16 16.17
C ILE A 50 4.93 -13.60 16.10
N PHE A 51 4.79 -12.47 15.45
CA PHE A 51 3.50 -11.82 15.18
C PHE A 51 3.15 -11.92 13.71
N TYR A 52 1.89 -12.15 13.45
CA TYR A 52 1.31 -12.17 12.12
C TYR A 52 0.23 -11.11 11.99
N GLU A 53 0.20 -10.46 10.83
CA GLU A 53 -0.87 -9.58 10.37
C GLU A 53 -1.12 -9.81 8.88
N GLY A 54 -2.34 -9.53 8.42
CA GLY A 54 -2.67 -9.73 7.02
C GLY A 54 -3.93 -9.00 6.61
N GLU A 55 -3.99 -8.64 5.34
CA GLU A 55 -5.15 -8.03 4.71
C GLU A 55 -5.48 -8.82 3.45
N THR A 56 -6.74 -9.12 3.22
CA THR A 56 -7.19 -9.76 1.99
C THR A 56 -8.50 -9.12 1.55
N SER A 57 -8.56 -8.69 0.31
CA SER A 57 -9.80 -8.17 -0.28
C SER A 57 -10.10 -8.84 -1.61
N ALA A 58 -11.38 -8.98 -1.91
CA ALA A 58 -11.86 -9.50 -3.18
C ALA A 58 -13.08 -8.71 -3.62
N GLY A 59 -13.08 -8.24 -4.87
CA GLY A 59 -14.19 -7.46 -5.37
C GLY A 59 -14.16 -7.22 -6.87
N GLN A 60 -15.32 -6.89 -7.41
CA GLN A 60 -15.47 -6.40 -8.77
C GLN A 60 -15.21 -4.89 -8.76
N LEU A 61 -14.21 -4.46 -9.48
CA LEU A 61 -13.87 -3.05 -9.68
C LEU A 61 -14.34 -2.62 -11.07
N ARG A 62 -14.87 -1.41 -11.15
CA ARG A 62 -15.24 -0.77 -12.42
C ARG A 62 -14.77 0.67 -12.39
N LEU A 63 -14.08 1.10 -13.43
CA LEU A 63 -13.75 2.50 -13.64
C LEU A 63 -14.74 3.08 -14.64
N ASP A 64 -15.54 4.03 -14.19
CA ASP A 64 -16.49 4.76 -15.02
C ASP A 64 -15.92 6.14 -15.33
N PHE A 65 -15.89 6.47 -16.63
CA PHE A 65 -15.47 7.78 -17.10
C PHE A 65 -16.67 8.74 -17.18
N PRO A 66 -16.41 10.06 -17.14
CA PRO A 66 -17.47 11.04 -17.28
C PRO A 66 -18.23 10.91 -18.60
N ALA A 67 -19.52 11.20 -18.58
CA ALA A 67 -20.34 11.22 -19.78
C ALA A 67 -19.74 12.14 -20.87
N GLY A 68 -19.55 11.61 -22.08
CA GLY A 68 -18.87 12.31 -23.18
C GLY A 68 -17.35 12.15 -23.21
N SER A 69 -16.75 11.39 -22.30
CA SER A 69 -15.36 10.98 -22.42
C SER A 69 -15.14 10.13 -23.68
N ILE A 70 -13.93 10.22 -24.25
CA ILE A 70 -13.47 9.34 -25.32
C ILE A 70 -12.94 8.01 -24.78
N ASN A 71 -12.70 7.93 -23.48
CA ASN A 71 -12.25 6.70 -22.83
C ASN A 71 -13.43 5.77 -22.58
N GLU A 72 -13.23 4.48 -22.77
CA GLU A 72 -14.21 3.44 -22.48
C GLU A 72 -14.08 2.98 -21.03
N ASP A 73 -15.24 2.73 -20.38
CA ASP A 73 -15.29 2.14 -19.06
C ASP A 73 -14.69 0.75 -19.09
N TYR A 74 -13.99 0.38 -18.02
CA TYR A 74 -13.46 -0.97 -17.90
C TYR A 74 -13.68 -1.53 -16.49
N SER A 75 -13.72 -2.85 -16.40
CA SER A 75 -13.92 -3.54 -15.13
C SER A 75 -13.05 -4.77 -15.03
N ALA A 76 -12.69 -5.16 -13.82
CA ALA A 76 -12.03 -6.42 -13.54
C ALA A 76 -12.37 -6.91 -12.13
N PHE A 77 -12.37 -8.22 -11.96
CA PHE A 77 -12.36 -8.81 -10.64
C PHE A 77 -10.93 -8.81 -10.09
N ARG A 78 -10.75 -8.29 -8.87
CA ARG A 78 -9.46 -8.22 -8.19
C ARG A 78 -9.53 -8.98 -6.87
N ILE A 79 -8.49 -9.78 -6.61
CA ILE A 79 -8.18 -10.29 -5.27
C ILE A 79 -6.83 -9.73 -4.89
N ASP A 80 -6.75 -9.08 -3.75
CA ASP A 80 -5.49 -8.56 -3.20
C ASP A 80 -5.27 -9.15 -1.81
N SER A 81 -4.06 -9.66 -1.56
CA SER A 81 -3.74 -10.32 -0.31
C SER A 81 -2.34 -9.94 0.14
N PHE A 82 -2.24 -9.33 1.32
CA PHE A 82 -0.99 -8.94 1.96
C PHE A 82 -0.83 -9.68 3.28
N HIS A 83 0.36 -10.24 3.51
CA HIS A 83 0.69 -10.98 4.73
C HIS A 83 2.06 -10.58 5.23
N GLN A 84 2.18 -10.37 6.53
CA GLN A 84 3.45 -9.99 7.15
C GLN A 84 3.68 -10.76 8.45
N LEU A 85 4.91 -11.21 8.62
CA LEU A 85 5.44 -11.75 9.87
C LEU A 85 6.44 -10.76 10.46
N THR A 86 6.36 -10.58 11.77
CA THR A 86 7.24 -9.68 12.53
C THR A 86 7.75 -10.42 13.76
N TYR A 87 9.04 -10.29 14.03
CA TYR A 87 9.69 -10.94 15.17
C TYR A 87 10.42 -9.92 16.06
N PRO A 88 9.71 -9.19 16.92
CA PRO A 88 10.34 -8.27 17.87
C PRO A 88 11.11 -9.05 18.95
N ASN A 89 12.38 -8.71 19.10
CA ASN A 89 13.20 -9.30 20.16
C ASN A 89 14.22 -8.28 20.69
N THR A 90 14.61 -8.46 21.95
CA THR A 90 15.66 -7.68 22.60
C THR A 90 16.88 -8.53 22.80
N TYR A 91 17.98 -8.17 22.14
CA TYR A 91 19.27 -8.86 22.24
C TYR A 91 20.15 -8.15 23.26
N PHE A 92 20.95 -8.94 23.97
CA PHE A 92 21.90 -8.46 24.99
C PHE A 92 21.25 -7.58 26.08
N GLY A 93 19.93 -7.58 26.21
CA GLY A 93 19.19 -6.77 27.19
C GLY A 93 19.07 -5.27 26.85
N TRP A 94 19.66 -4.81 25.75
CA TRP A 94 19.66 -3.39 25.39
C TRP A 94 19.36 -3.07 23.92
N LEU A 95 19.58 -4.02 23.00
CA LEU A 95 19.37 -3.84 21.57
C LEU A 95 18.04 -4.44 21.14
N ALA A 96 17.04 -3.60 20.86
CA ALA A 96 15.79 -4.03 20.28
C ALA A 96 15.94 -4.17 18.76
N LEU A 97 15.62 -5.34 18.23
CA LEU A 97 15.57 -5.62 16.78
C LEU A 97 14.20 -6.17 16.42
N VAL A 98 13.65 -5.66 15.32
CA VAL A 98 12.34 -6.07 14.81
C VAL A 98 12.48 -6.42 13.33
N PRO A 99 12.95 -7.64 13.01
CA PRO A 99 12.88 -8.12 11.63
C PRO A 99 11.43 -8.36 11.22
N ARG A 100 11.15 -8.08 9.95
CA ARG A 100 9.86 -8.33 9.32
C ARG A 100 10.05 -8.87 7.91
N VAL A 101 9.15 -9.74 7.51
CA VAL A 101 9.06 -10.27 6.15
C VAL A 101 7.60 -10.32 5.75
N GLY A 102 7.31 -10.03 4.52
CA GLY A 102 5.95 -10.07 4.02
C GLY A 102 5.91 -10.31 2.51
N PHE A 103 4.73 -10.60 2.05
CA PHE A 103 4.45 -10.72 0.62
C PHE A 103 3.06 -10.17 0.32
N ARG A 104 2.89 -9.66 -0.89
CA ARG A 104 1.61 -9.22 -1.42
C ARG A 104 1.38 -9.88 -2.77
N GLU A 105 0.23 -10.47 -2.92
CA GLU A 105 -0.24 -11.06 -4.16
C GLU A 105 -1.54 -10.40 -4.58
N THR A 106 -1.59 -9.97 -5.84
CA THR A 106 -2.78 -9.37 -6.42
C THR A 106 -3.15 -10.12 -7.70
N TYR A 107 -4.33 -10.67 -7.73
CA TYR A 107 -4.92 -11.28 -8.91
C TYR A 107 -5.83 -10.29 -9.62
N TYR A 108 -5.72 -10.22 -10.92
CA TYR A 108 -6.63 -9.49 -11.82
C TYR A 108 -7.23 -10.47 -12.82
N SER A 109 -8.56 -10.42 -12.99
CA SER A 109 -9.22 -11.25 -14.01
C SER A 109 -8.93 -10.81 -15.43
N GLU A 110 -8.57 -9.54 -15.60
CA GLU A 110 -8.26 -8.91 -16.88
C GLU A 110 -7.06 -7.98 -16.73
N THR A 111 -6.27 -7.86 -17.78
CA THR A 111 -5.08 -7.00 -17.88
C THR A 111 -5.17 -6.14 -19.13
N GLN A 112 -4.33 -5.11 -19.18
CA GLN A 112 -4.24 -4.21 -20.31
C GLN A 112 -3.04 -4.57 -21.20
N ILE A 113 -3.22 -4.61 -22.52
CA ILE A 113 -2.09 -4.57 -23.46
C ILE A 113 -1.79 -3.11 -23.79
N LEU A 114 -0.56 -2.67 -23.49
CA LEU A 114 -0.02 -1.48 -24.14
C LEU A 114 0.23 -1.82 -25.61
N SER A 115 -0.64 -1.33 -26.48
CA SER A 115 -0.41 -1.47 -27.92
C SER A 115 0.85 -0.68 -28.29
N PRO A 116 1.87 -1.32 -28.92
CA PRO A 116 3.08 -0.61 -29.36
C PRO A 116 2.80 0.55 -30.32
N THR A 117 1.59 0.63 -30.87
CA THR A 117 1.15 1.72 -31.73
C THR A 117 0.84 3.03 -31.00
N LEU A 118 0.80 3.03 -29.68
CA LEU A 118 0.69 4.27 -28.88
C LEU A 118 1.99 5.10 -28.88
N PHE A 119 3.10 4.53 -29.35
CA PHE A 119 4.34 5.24 -29.61
C PHE A 119 4.73 5.12 -31.10
N PRO A 120 3.99 5.79 -32.02
CA PRO A 120 4.38 5.80 -33.43
C PRO A 120 5.59 6.73 -33.54
N ASN A 121 6.75 6.21 -33.64
CA ASN A 121 8.08 6.77 -33.83
C ASN A 121 8.96 6.84 -32.58
N PRO A 122 10.30 6.65 -32.77
CA PRO A 122 11.25 6.95 -31.73
C PRO A 122 11.02 8.41 -31.28
N PRO A 123 11.13 8.70 -29.98
CA PRO A 123 10.88 10.04 -29.47
C PRO A 123 11.70 11.03 -30.26
N ASP A 124 11.06 12.05 -30.79
CA ASP A 124 11.71 13.22 -31.39
C ASP A 124 12.67 13.75 -30.31
N PRO A 125 13.99 13.83 -30.58
CA PRO A 125 14.96 14.32 -29.61
C PRO A 125 14.72 15.78 -29.20
N LEU A 126 13.79 16.47 -29.84
CA LEU A 126 13.35 17.82 -29.51
C LEU A 126 11.99 17.85 -28.79
N ALA A 127 11.31 16.71 -28.64
CA ALA A 127 10.11 16.66 -27.84
C ALA A 127 10.47 16.81 -26.35
N PRO A 128 9.75 17.62 -25.58
CA PRO A 128 9.98 17.68 -24.14
C PRO A 128 9.87 16.27 -23.55
N GLU A 129 10.91 15.86 -22.84
CA GLU A 129 10.97 14.54 -22.20
C GLU A 129 9.67 14.28 -21.43
N PHE A 130 9.03 13.19 -21.78
CA PHE A 130 7.75 12.70 -21.27
C PHE A 130 6.49 13.42 -21.78
N PRO A 131 5.91 12.98 -22.90
CA PRO A 131 4.48 12.96 -22.94
C PRO A 131 4.05 11.91 -21.90
N LEU A 132 3.61 12.38 -20.74
CA LEU A 132 2.69 11.59 -19.95
C LEU A 132 1.64 11.08 -20.93
N PRO A 133 1.29 9.78 -20.96
CA PRO A 133 0.18 9.32 -21.76
C PRO A 133 -0.98 10.25 -21.44
N SER A 134 -1.34 11.07 -22.43
CA SER A 134 -2.47 11.97 -22.28
C SER A 134 -3.67 11.04 -22.00
N PRO A 135 -4.38 11.19 -20.90
CA PRO A 135 -5.59 10.39 -20.65
C PRO A 135 -6.65 10.57 -21.72
N GLU A 136 -6.39 11.40 -22.72
CA GLU A 136 -7.32 11.82 -23.77
C GLU A 136 -7.15 11.07 -25.12
N THR A 137 -6.16 10.20 -25.26
CA THR A 137 -6.09 9.36 -26.46
C THR A 137 -7.00 8.15 -26.28
N GLY A 138 -8.27 8.31 -26.63
CA GLY A 138 -9.34 7.31 -26.56
C GLY A 138 -9.08 6.08 -27.44
N VAL A 139 -8.02 5.36 -27.12
CA VAL A 139 -7.78 4.02 -27.65
C VAL A 139 -8.44 3.05 -26.69
N PRO A 140 -9.39 2.22 -27.13
CA PRO A 140 -9.93 1.15 -26.31
C PRO A 140 -8.74 0.36 -25.76
N ASN A 141 -8.69 0.19 -24.46
CA ASN A 141 -7.68 -0.65 -23.82
C ASN A 141 -8.05 -2.11 -24.11
N PRO A 142 -7.40 -2.81 -25.05
CA PRO A 142 -7.70 -4.22 -25.27
C PRO A 142 -7.35 -4.97 -23.99
N THR A 143 -8.35 -5.59 -23.39
CA THR A 143 -8.14 -6.46 -22.24
C THR A 143 -7.55 -7.80 -22.70
N THR A 144 -6.61 -8.31 -21.94
CA THR A 144 -6.08 -9.66 -22.07
C THR A 144 -6.43 -10.49 -20.85
N GLY A 145 -6.05 -11.75 -20.87
CA GLY A 145 -6.37 -12.70 -19.80
C GLY A 145 -5.88 -12.29 -18.41
N ALA A 146 -6.20 -13.12 -17.45
CA ALA A 146 -5.88 -12.93 -16.05
C ALA A 146 -4.38 -12.86 -15.76
N ALA A 147 -4.01 -12.13 -14.73
CA ALA A 147 -2.62 -12.05 -14.27
C ALA A 147 -2.50 -12.03 -12.74
N PHE A 148 -1.34 -12.49 -12.27
CA PHE A 148 -0.93 -12.45 -10.87
C PHE A 148 0.27 -11.51 -10.72
N ARG A 149 0.15 -10.55 -9.82
CA ARG A 149 1.22 -9.65 -9.42
C ARG A 149 1.70 -10.05 -8.03
N SER A 150 3.01 -10.30 -7.89
CA SER A 150 3.61 -10.69 -6.62
C SER A 150 4.71 -9.70 -6.23
N ILE A 151 4.72 -9.32 -4.95
CA ILE A 151 5.74 -8.45 -4.34
C ILE A 151 6.16 -9.08 -3.02
N PHE A 152 7.47 -9.13 -2.79
CA PHE A 152 8.06 -9.53 -1.53
C PHE A 152 8.66 -8.31 -0.82
N ASN A 153 8.49 -8.24 0.49
CA ASN A 153 9.13 -7.22 1.32
C ASN A 153 9.86 -7.84 2.50
N ALA A 154 10.98 -7.24 2.87
CA ALA A 154 11.75 -7.57 4.05
C ALA A 154 12.24 -6.29 4.72
N GLY A 155 12.27 -6.27 6.04
CA GLY A 155 12.73 -5.10 6.78
C GLY A 155 13.35 -5.48 8.11
N LEU A 156 14.15 -4.57 8.64
CA LEU A 156 14.77 -4.66 9.95
C LEU A 156 14.74 -3.28 10.61
N GLU A 157 14.05 -3.21 11.73
CA GLU A 157 14.10 -2.05 12.60
C GLU A 157 15.02 -2.34 13.78
N GLY A 158 15.91 -1.40 14.09
CA GLY A 158 16.84 -1.49 15.20
C GLY A 158 16.79 -0.24 16.07
N SER A 159 16.75 -0.41 17.38
CA SER A 159 16.83 0.70 18.31
C SER A 159 17.50 0.28 19.63
N PHE A 160 18.11 1.25 20.30
CA PHE A 160 18.58 1.06 21.66
C PHE A 160 18.44 2.34 22.46
N LYS A 161 18.43 2.20 23.80
CA LYS A 161 18.20 3.32 24.69
C LYS A 161 19.39 3.52 25.61
N LEU A 162 19.98 4.71 25.55
CA LEU A 162 21.00 5.15 26.48
C LEU A 162 20.39 6.21 27.42
N SER A 163 20.66 6.10 28.70
CA SER A 163 20.25 7.12 29.65
C SER A 163 21.36 7.44 30.63
N ARG A 164 21.46 8.73 30.97
CA ARG A 164 22.35 9.22 32.03
C ARG A 164 21.55 10.11 32.98
N GLU A 165 21.76 9.88 34.27
CA GLU A 165 21.13 10.63 35.33
C GLU A 165 22.17 11.51 36.03
N TRP A 166 21.77 12.75 36.32
CA TRP A 166 22.55 13.73 37.12
C TRP A 166 21.71 14.16 38.29
N ASN A 167 21.73 13.39 39.37
CA ASN A 167 20.95 13.62 40.58
C ASN A 167 21.39 14.85 41.34
N GLN A 168 22.59 15.39 41.04
CA GLN A 168 23.17 16.56 41.68
C GLN A 168 22.70 17.90 41.08
N VAL A 169 22.03 17.86 39.93
CA VAL A 169 21.53 19.05 39.25
C VAL A 169 20.23 19.48 39.92
N GLN A 170 20.33 20.49 40.80
CA GLN A 170 19.17 21.06 41.48
C GLN A 170 19.06 22.56 41.17
N ASN A 171 17.88 23.00 40.79
CA ASN A 171 17.58 24.42 40.58
C ASN A 171 16.15 24.71 41.05
N ARG A 172 16.06 25.35 42.21
CA ARG A 172 14.78 25.64 42.86
C ARG A 172 13.94 26.64 42.06
N ALA A 173 14.56 27.58 41.34
CA ALA A 173 13.86 28.57 40.52
C ALA A 173 13.17 27.93 39.29
N LEU A 174 13.73 26.84 38.79
CA LEU A 174 13.21 26.08 37.65
C LEU A 174 12.45 24.82 38.08
N GLY A 175 12.33 24.56 39.39
CA GLY A 175 11.71 23.34 39.91
C GLY A 175 12.44 22.05 39.54
N LEU A 176 13.76 22.12 39.27
CA LEU A 176 14.56 20.97 38.89
C LEU A 176 15.09 20.27 40.15
N ASP A 177 14.84 18.96 40.25
CA ASP A 177 15.40 18.06 41.26
C ASP A 177 15.92 16.78 40.55
N GLY A 178 17.10 16.90 39.98
CA GLY A 178 17.69 15.92 39.13
C GLY A 178 17.42 16.15 37.64
N LEU A 179 18.31 15.65 36.81
CA LEU A 179 18.18 15.68 35.34
C LEU A 179 18.46 14.29 34.78
N ARG A 180 17.59 13.80 33.90
CA ARG A 180 17.80 12.59 33.17
C ARG A 180 17.84 12.88 31.66
N HIS A 181 18.95 12.55 31.03
CA HIS A 181 19.09 12.60 29.58
C HIS A 181 18.89 11.21 28.98
N VAL A 182 18.02 11.11 27.98
CA VAL A 182 17.74 9.86 27.27
C VAL A 182 18.02 10.08 25.80
N ILE A 183 18.84 9.20 25.23
CA ILE A 183 19.13 9.15 23.80
C ILE A 183 18.63 7.79 23.32
N GLN A 184 17.78 7.78 22.28
CA GLN A 184 17.27 6.56 21.66
C GLN A 184 17.51 6.62 20.15
N PRO A 185 18.68 6.16 19.68
CA PRO A 185 18.93 5.99 18.25
C PRO A 185 17.98 4.95 17.68
N PHE A 186 17.57 5.19 16.45
CA PHE A 186 16.65 4.34 15.70
C PHE A 186 17.15 4.24 14.25
N ALA A 187 17.09 3.04 13.70
CA ALA A 187 17.39 2.78 12.30
C ALA A 187 16.35 1.82 11.74
N ASN A 188 15.87 2.08 10.53
CA ASN A 188 14.95 1.22 9.80
C ASN A 188 15.52 0.93 8.41
N PHE A 189 15.69 -0.35 8.10
CA PHE A 189 16.03 -0.84 6.77
C PHE A 189 14.80 -1.52 6.17
N SER A 190 14.50 -1.21 4.91
CA SER A 190 13.41 -1.82 4.18
C SER A 190 13.84 -2.17 2.76
N TYR A 191 13.45 -3.34 2.31
CA TYR A 191 13.62 -3.84 0.96
C TYR A 191 12.26 -4.28 0.42
N VAL A 192 11.93 -3.84 -0.79
CA VAL A 192 10.74 -4.26 -1.53
C VAL A 192 11.20 -4.74 -2.90
N SER A 193 10.81 -5.95 -3.28
CA SER A 193 11.15 -6.49 -4.60
C SER A 193 10.39 -5.74 -5.69
N SER A 194 10.96 -5.70 -6.88
CA SER A 194 10.19 -5.32 -8.06
C SER A 194 9.05 -6.32 -8.29
N PRO A 195 7.86 -5.86 -8.72
CA PRO A 195 6.79 -6.76 -9.08
C PRO A 195 7.19 -7.61 -10.29
N ASN A 196 6.62 -8.81 -10.37
CA ASN A 196 6.84 -9.73 -11.50
C ASN A 196 6.13 -9.30 -12.80
N ILE A 197 5.22 -8.34 -12.70
CA ILE A 197 4.46 -7.79 -13.84
C ILE A 197 4.68 -6.29 -13.88
N ASP A 198 4.85 -5.74 -15.09
CA ASP A 198 4.96 -4.31 -15.31
C ASP A 198 3.66 -3.61 -14.91
N PRO A 199 3.71 -2.53 -14.12
CA PRO A 199 2.51 -1.77 -13.73
C PRO A 199 1.69 -1.27 -14.91
N THR A 200 2.30 -1.06 -16.06
CA THR A 200 1.64 -0.59 -17.27
C THR A 200 0.74 -1.63 -17.93
N THR A 201 0.90 -2.91 -17.58
CA THR A 201 0.05 -4.00 -18.09
C THR A 201 -1.18 -4.27 -17.22
N ILE A 202 -1.28 -3.61 -16.06
CA ILE A 202 -2.37 -3.80 -15.11
C ILE A 202 -3.39 -2.68 -15.29
N LEU A 203 -4.68 -3.03 -15.28
CA LEU A 203 -5.76 -2.06 -15.26
C LEU A 203 -5.69 -1.19 -14.00
N GLN A 204 -5.65 0.12 -14.19
CA GLN A 204 -5.48 1.09 -13.11
C GLN A 204 -6.84 1.49 -12.54
N PHE A 205 -7.20 0.95 -11.40
CA PHE A 205 -8.41 1.30 -10.65
C PHE A 205 -8.14 2.28 -9.52
N ASP A 206 -6.92 2.25 -8.98
CA ASP A 206 -6.53 3.12 -7.89
C ASP A 206 -5.90 4.38 -8.48
N ARG A 207 -6.58 5.51 -8.32
CA ARG A 207 -6.08 6.79 -8.81
C ARG A 207 -4.81 7.17 -8.06
N VAL A 208 -3.71 7.28 -8.77
CA VAL A 208 -2.48 7.86 -8.24
C VAL A 208 -2.71 9.37 -8.09
N GLN A 209 -3.12 9.81 -6.91
CA GLN A 209 -3.19 11.23 -6.62
C GLN A 209 -1.79 11.76 -6.36
N PRO A 210 -1.36 12.84 -7.02
CA PRO A 210 -0.11 13.48 -6.68
C PRO A 210 -0.16 13.88 -5.20
N SER A 211 0.75 13.32 -4.41
CA SER A 211 0.87 13.60 -2.98
C SER A 211 2.20 14.28 -2.73
N THR A 212 2.19 15.36 -1.95
CA THR A 212 3.41 15.98 -1.44
C THR A 212 4.03 15.19 -0.28
N LYS A 213 3.32 14.19 0.24
CA LYS A 213 3.83 13.28 1.25
C LYS A 213 4.52 12.11 0.57
N LEU A 214 5.76 11.87 0.94
CA LEU A 214 6.45 10.63 0.57
C LEU A 214 5.72 9.47 1.23
N ASN A 215 5.35 8.47 0.43
CA ASN A 215 4.86 7.21 0.99
C ASN A 215 5.98 6.54 1.79
N PRO A 216 5.67 5.86 2.89
CA PRO A 216 6.66 5.05 3.59
C PRO A 216 7.34 4.08 2.62
N ILE A 217 8.67 4.06 2.61
CA ILE A 217 9.49 3.23 1.69
C ILE A 217 9.16 1.74 1.83
N ASP A 218 8.64 1.35 2.98
CA ASP A 218 8.30 -0.02 3.34
C ASP A 218 6.84 -0.40 3.06
N PHE A 219 6.08 0.46 2.41
CA PHE A 219 4.69 0.14 2.09
C PHE A 219 4.58 -0.44 0.67
N PRO A 220 4.31 -1.76 0.50
CA PRO A 220 4.29 -2.42 -0.80
C PRO A 220 2.98 -2.16 -1.56
N GLN A 221 2.65 -0.89 -1.80
CA GLN A 221 1.40 -0.54 -2.50
C GLN A 221 1.51 -0.61 -4.04
N TYR A 222 2.71 -0.50 -4.59
CA TYR A 222 2.90 -0.31 -6.04
C TYR A 222 3.97 -1.21 -6.61
#